data_8d709b3cb894cbe74be8ac9b8096e892
#
_entry.id   8d709b3cb894cbe74be8ac9b8096e892
#
_cell.length_a   1.000
_cell.length_b   1.000
_cell.length_c   1.000
_cell.angle_alpha   90.00
_cell.angle_beta   90.00
_cell.angle_gamma   90.00
#
_symmetry.space_group_name_H-M   'P 1'
#
loop_
_entity.id
_entity.type
_entity.pdbx_description
1 polymer ?
#
loop_
_entity_poly.entity_id
_entity_poly.type
_entity_poly.pdbx_seq_one_letter_code
_entity_poly.pdbx_strand_id
1 'polypeptide(L)'
;MTTIHLSFDDGPGPSTPALLDVLHDASCTATFFVLGKHLAGALDVATRIARDGHRLGNHTYSHAKPGALADAALIDEIDTTDALIRDVYRRAGLAAPDTIPLRLPYGLMPQDGRAAVLARAQREHTGWTAILDDWQRPAPSPHALFDAMCAHADACAAQHRDVLFCLHDGSRHGDARPHTVEAVRLFLNRQRAAAPPR
;
A
#
# COMPACT_ATOMS: atom_id res chain seq x y z
N MET A 1 8.58 19.76 -9.89
CA MET A 1 9.31 18.67 -9.16
C MET A 1 8.42 17.45 -9.18
N THR A 2 8.96 16.27 -9.44
CA THR A 2 8.25 14.98 -9.39
C THR A 2 8.07 14.57 -7.94
N THR A 3 6.85 14.30 -7.51
CA THR A 3 6.56 13.75 -6.19
C THR A 3 6.58 12.23 -6.24
N ILE A 4 7.23 11.58 -5.27
CA ILE A 4 7.28 10.12 -5.17
C ILE A 4 6.44 9.69 -3.98
N HIS A 5 5.43 8.87 -4.24
CA HIS A 5 4.56 8.26 -3.26
C HIS A 5 4.83 6.75 -3.20
N LEU A 6 5.03 6.23 -1.99
CA LEU A 6 5.12 4.80 -1.74
C LEU A 6 3.78 4.28 -1.24
N SER A 7 3.34 3.15 -1.76
CA SER A 7 2.20 2.43 -1.19
C SER A 7 2.48 0.94 -1.10
N PHE A 8 1.93 0.31 -0.07
CA PHE A 8 2.13 -1.10 0.25
C PHE A 8 0.79 -1.79 0.42
N ASP A 9 0.65 -2.95 -0.20
CA ASP A 9 -0.57 -3.74 -0.21
C ASP A 9 -0.42 -5.01 0.64
N ASP A 10 -1.52 -5.65 0.96
CA ASP A 10 -1.63 -6.95 1.64
C ASP A 10 -1.26 -7.00 3.13
N GLY A 11 -0.79 -5.90 3.71
CA GLY A 11 -0.45 -5.85 5.13
C GLY A 11 -1.67 -5.73 6.09
N PRO A 12 -1.39 -5.52 7.39
CA PRO A 12 -0.11 -5.64 8.06
C PRO A 12 0.43 -7.06 8.03
N GLY A 13 1.70 -7.21 7.67
CA GLY A 13 2.38 -8.50 7.60
C GLY A 13 3.65 -8.57 8.46
N PRO A 14 4.35 -9.71 8.46
CA PRO A 14 5.57 -9.86 9.27
C PRO A 14 6.69 -8.87 8.92
N SER A 15 6.69 -8.31 7.70
CA SER A 15 7.67 -7.32 7.26
C SER A 15 7.28 -5.88 7.57
N THR A 16 6.03 -5.61 7.93
CA THR A 16 5.54 -4.25 8.19
C THR A 16 6.34 -3.52 9.28
N PRO A 17 6.68 -4.12 10.43
CA PRO A 17 7.46 -3.42 11.45
C PRO A 17 8.83 -2.94 10.96
N ALA A 18 9.58 -3.80 10.25
CA ALA A 18 10.88 -3.43 9.69
C ALA A 18 10.76 -2.36 8.59
N LEU A 19 9.68 -2.40 7.80
CA LEU A 19 9.40 -1.37 6.81
C LEU A 19 9.12 -0.01 7.46
N LEU A 20 8.35 0.01 8.56
CA LEU A 20 8.09 1.24 9.32
C LEU A 20 9.38 1.86 9.87
N ASP A 21 10.33 1.04 10.34
CA ASP A 21 11.65 1.52 10.79
C ASP A 21 12.41 2.19 9.62
N VAL A 22 12.42 1.56 8.44
CA VAL A 22 13.06 2.13 7.24
C VAL A 22 12.42 3.45 6.81
N LEU A 23 11.11 3.57 6.84
CA LEU A 23 10.37 4.78 6.50
C LEU A 23 10.63 5.89 7.52
N HIS A 24 10.64 5.55 8.81
CA HIS A 24 10.97 6.48 9.90
C HIS A 24 12.37 7.07 9.74
N ASP A 25 13.40 6.23 9.53
CA ASP A 25 14.79 6.64 9.36
C ASP A 25 14.97 7.57 8.14
N ALA A 26 14.12 7.37 7.11
CA ALA A 26 14.11 8.20 5.92
C ALA A 26 13.23 9.47 6.05
N SER A 27 12.50 9.64 7.16
CA SER A 27 11.47 10.68 7.34
C SER A 27 10.47 10.69 6.17
N CYS A 28 10.07 9.50 5.73
CA CYS A 28 9.18 9.28 4.59
C CYS A 28 7.84 8.72 5.05
N THR A 29 6.74 9.29 4.58
CA THR A 29 5.40 8.74 4.80
C THR A 29 4.94 7.92 3.59
N ALA A 30 4.04 6.95 3.85
CA ALA A 30 3.51 6.05 2.84
C ALA A 30 2.02 5.77 3.06
N THR A 31 1.37 5.11 2.10
CA THR A 31 0.02 4.58 2.25
C THR A 31 0.08 3.06 2.35
N PHE A 32 -0.59 2.49 3.35
CA PHE A 32 -0.70 1.04 3.54
C PHE A 32 -2.13 0.60 3.23
N PHE A 33 -2.34 -0.10 2.12
CA PHE A 33 -3.62 -0.70 1.76
C PHE A 33 -3.74 -2.06 2.44
N VAL A 34 -4.43 -2.08 3.56
CA VAL A 34 -4.47 -3.21 4.48
C VAL A 34 -5.64 -4.14 4.22
N LEU A 35 -5.42 -5.44 4.44
CA LEU A 35 -6.48 -6.44 4.43
C LEU A 35 -7.20 -6.48 5.77
N GLY A 36 -8.53 -6.41 5.75
CA GLY A 36 -9.33 -6.43 6.98
C GLY A 36 -9.03 -7.64 7.86
N LYS A 37 -8.87 -8.83 7.28
CA LYS A 37 -8.53 -10.07 8.01
C LYS A 37 -7.18 -10.01 8.73
N HIS A 38 -6.21 -9.24 8.21
CA HIS A 38 -4.90 -9.09 8.85
C HIS A 38 -4.92 -8.04 9.95
N LEU A 39 -5.74 -6.98 9.79
CA LEU A 39 -5.92 -5.97 10.83
C LEU A 39 -6.36 -6.57 12.16
N ALA A 40 -7.30 -7.53 12.15
CA ALA A 40 -7.81 -8.15 13.37
C ALA A 40 -6.70 -8.82 14.22
N GLY A 41 -5.66 -9.34 13.57
CA GLY A 41 -4.52 -10.00 14.24
C GLY A 41 -3.30 -9.12 14.49
N ALA A 42 -3.27 -7.89 13.97
CA ALA A 42 -2.09 -7.01 13.98
C ALA A 42 -2.42 -5.55 14.35
N LEU A 43 -3.35 -5.36 15.29
CA LEU A 43 -3.83 -4.03 15.70
C LEU A 43 -2.71 -3.11 16.21
N ASP A 44 -1.72 -3.64 16.92
CA ASP A 44 -0.60 -2.84 17.44
C ASP A 44 0.26 -2.31 16.29
N VAL A 45 0.57 -3.14 15.29
CA VAL A 45 1.32 -2.74 14.10
C VAL A 45 0.51 -1.73 13.29
N ALA A 46 -0.78 -1.96 13.08
CA ALA A 46 -1.66 -1.02 12.37
C ALA A 46 -1.78 0.33 13.12
N THR A 47 -1.84 0.30 14.46
CA THR A 47 -1.85 1.52 15.29
C THR A 47 -0.54 2.28 15.14
N ARG A 48 0.59 1.57 15.04
CA ARG A 48 1.89 2.18 14.76
C ARG A 48 1.91 2.86 13.39
N ILE A 49 1.38 2.22 12.33
CA ILE A 49 1.26 2.83 11.00
C ILE A 49 0.61 4.23 11.10
N ALA A 50 -0.52 4.33 11.82
CA ALA A 50 -1.23 5.60 11.97
C ALA A 50 -0.42 6.62 12.83
N ARG A 51 0.19 6.19 13.93
CA ARG A 51 0.97 7.06 14.83
C ARG A 51 2.24 7.60 14.18
N ASP A 52 2.88 6.83 13.32
CA ASP A 52 4.07 7.23 12.56
C ASP A 52 3.71 8.19 11.39
N GLY A 53 2.42 8.58 11.25
CA GLY A 53 1.95 9.54 10.27
C GLY A 53 1.69 8.94 8.87
N HIS A 54 1.70 7.62 8.74
CA HIS A 54 1.34 6.96 7.50
C HIS A 54 -0.18 6.90 7.33
N ARG A 55 -0.63 6.76 6.07
CA ARG A 55 -2.04 6.63 5.74
C ARG A 55 -2.46 5.17 5.65
N LEU A 56 -3.56 4.80 6.30
CA LEU A 56 -4.22 3.51 6.09
C LEU A 56 -5.22 3.62 4.94
N GLY A 57 -5.17 2.66 4.03
CA GLY A 57 -6.12 2.45 2.93
C GLY A 57 -6.74 1.07 3.03
N ASN A 58 -7.86 0.91 2.37
CA ASN A 58 -8.66 -0.32 2.33
C ASN A 58 -8.24 -1.20 1.16
N HIS A 59 -7.88 -2.47 1.41
CA HIS A 59 -7.57 -3.47 0.39
C HIS A 59 -8.57 -4.63 0.40
N THR A 60 -9.82 -4.36 0.77
CA THR A 60 -10.88 -5.32 1.08
C THR A 60 -10.59 -6.19 2.31
N TYR A 61 -11.48 -7.10 2.66
CA TYR A 61 -11.29 -7.94 3.84
C TYR A 61 -10.46 -9.20 3.55
N SER A 62 -10.85 -9.98 2.52
CA SER A 62 -10.32 -11.31 2.27
C SER A 62 -9.29 -11.41 1.15
N HIS A 63 -9.09 -10.34 0.35
CA HIS A 63 -8.34 -10.36 -0.91
C HIS A 63 -8.96 -11.29 -1.95
N ALA A 64 -10.28 -11.21 -2.12
CA ALA A 64 -10.99 -12.04 -3.10
C ALA A 64 -10.58 -11.71 -4.55
N LYS A 65 -10.55 -12.74 -5.40
CA LYS A 65 -10.30 -12.55 -6.84
C LYS A 65 -11.47 -11.81 -7.51
N PRO A 66 -11.22 -11.08 -8.62
CA PRO A 66 -12.30 -10.52 -9.42
C PRO A 66 -13.36 -11.58 -9.77
N GLY A 67 -14.63 -11.24 -9.57
CA GLY A 67 -15.75 -12.14 -9.82
C GLY A 67 -15.99 -13.24 -8.78
N ALA A 68 -15.18 -13.34 -7.74
CA ALA A 68 -15.35 -14.34 -6.68
C ALA A 68 -16.42 -13.95 -5.65
N LEU A 69 -16.78 -12.67 -5.57
CA LEU A 69 -17.81 -12.15 -4.66
C LEU A 69 -18.99 -11.59 -5.46
N ALA A 70 -20.20 -11.76 -4.92
CA ALA A 70 -21.34 -10.98 -5.36
C ALA A 70 -21.15 -9.50 -4.97
N ASP A 71 -21.83 -8.58 -5.68
CA ASP A 71 -21.69 -7.14 -5.46
C ASP A 71 -21.90 -6.72 -4.00
N ALA A 72 -22.95 -7.24 -3.35
CA ALA A 72 -23.21 -6.94 -1.95
C ALA A 72 -22.09 -7.42 -1.02
N ALA A 73 -21.56 -8.62 -1.25
CA ALA A 73 -20.47 -9.16 -0.45
C ALA A 73 -19.16 -8.36 -0.62
N LEU A 74 -18.90 -7.83 -1.83
CA LEU A 74 -17.76 -6.93 -2.04
C LEU A 74 -17.92 -5.64 -1.23
N ILE A 75 -19.11 -5.05 -1.20
CA ILE A 75 -19.39 -3.85 -0.40
C ILE A 75 -19.24 -4.16 1.09
N ASP A 76 -19.78 -5.28 1.56
CA ASP A 76 -19.64 -5.71 2.97
C ASP A 76 -18.17 -5.86 3.38
N GLU A 77 -17.31 -6.40 2.50
CA GLU A 77 -15.87 -6.49 2.76
C GLU A 77 -15.19 -5.12 2.85
N ILE A 78 -15.60 -4.19 1.98
CA ILE A 78 -15.10 -2.81 2.00
C ILE A 78 -15.53 -2.11 3.29
N ASP A 79 -16.80 -2.15 3.63
CA ASP A 79 -17.35 -1.47 4.80
C ASP A 79 -16.80 -2.03 6.11
N THR A 80 -16.67 -3.37 6.21
CA THR A 80 -16.04 -4.03 7.35
C THR A 80 -14.60 -3.58 7.54
N THR A 81 -13.83 -3.51 6.45
CA THR A 81 -12.43 -3.08 6.51
C THR A 81 -12.31 -1.59 6.84
N ASP A 82 -13.18 -0.74 6.32
CA ASP A 82 -13.24 0.67 6.69
C ASP A 82 -13.53 0.87 8.19
N ALA A 83 -14.45 0.08 8.74
CA ALA A 83 -14.78 0.12 10.17
C ALA A 83 -13.55 -0.26 11.04
N LEU A 84 -12.80 -1.29 10.63
CA LEU A 84 -11.56 -1.69 11.30
C LEU A 84 -10.48 -0.60 11.20
N ILE A 85 -10.31 0.04 10.03
CA ILE A 85 -9.36 1.14 9.85
C ILE A 85 -9.74 2.33 10.76
N ARG A 86 -11.01 2.69 10.85
CA ARG A 86 -11.47 3.75 11.76
C ARG A 86 -11.20 3.41 13.23
N ASP A 87 -11.33 2.13 13.62
CA ASP A 87 -10.96 1.67 14.95
C ASP A 87 -9.46 1.83 15.22
N VAL A 88 -8.61 1.53 14.24
CA VAL A 88 -7.15 1.76 14.34
C VAL A 88 -6.83 3.23 14.60
N TYR A 89 -7.41 4.18 13.83
CA TYR A 89 -7.21 5.61 14.07
C TYR A 89 -7.67 6.03 15.48
N ARG A 90 -8.82 5.53 15.92
CA ARG A 90 -9.31 5.79 17.30
C ARG A 90 -8.33 5.28 18.36
N ARG A 91 -7.78 4.06 18.20
CA ARG A 91 -6.76 3.48 19.10
C ARG A 91 -5.45 4.26 19.08
N ALA A 92 -5.10 4.85 17.94
CA ALA A 92 -3.94 5.73 17.81
C ALA A 92 -4.14 7.09 18.51
N GLY A 93 -5.37 7.44 18.90
CA GLY A 93 -5.71 8.76 19.44
C GLY A 93 -5.85 9.82 18.35
N LEU A 94 -6.12 9.41 17.12
CA LEU A 94 -6.20 10.27 15.93
C LEU A 94 -7.62 10.25 15.34
N ALA A 95 -8.00 11.36 14.69
CA ALA A 95 -9.20 11.39 13.87
C ALA A 95 -8.98 10.56 12.59
N ALA A 96 -9.93 9.68 12.28
CA ALA A 96 -9.91 8.99 11.00
C ALA A 96 -10.18 9.99 9.86
N PRO A 97 -9.58 9.80 8.67
CA PRO A 97 -9.88 10.64 7.51
C PRO A 97 -11.34 10.44 7.08
N ASP A 98 -11.95 11.51 6.55
CA ASP A 98 -13.34 11.45 6.03
C ASP A 98 -13.47 10.38 4.95
N THR A 99 -12.47 10.30 4.06
CA THR A 99 -12.42 9.30 3.00
C THR A 99 -11.20 8.40 3.20
N ILE A 100 -11.44 7.09 3.37
CA ILE A 100 -10.41 6.06 3.38
C ILE A 100 -10.12 5.67 1.91
N PRO A 101 -8.88 5.80 1.42
CA PRO A 101 -8.56 5.38 0.06
C PRO A 101 -8.78 3.88 -0.09
N LEU A 102 -9.28 3.47 -1.26
CA LEU A 102 -9.56 2.07 -1.57
C LEU A 102 -8.70 1.61 -2.75
N ARG A 103 -8.07 0.47 -2.60
CA ARG A 103 -7.43 -0.25 -3.70
C ARG A 103 -8.00 -1.66 -3.76
N LEU A 104 -8.61 -2.02 -4.88
CA LEU A 104 -9.11 -3.39 -5.07
C LEU A 104 -7.97 -4.36 -5.31
N PRO A 105 -8.02 -5.57 -4.73
CA PRO A 105 -7.10 -6.66 -5.07
C PRO A 105 -7.05 -6.91 -6.59
N TYR A 106 -5.84 -7.19 -7.10
CA TYR A 106 -5.57 -7.39 -8.54
C TYR A 106 -5.79 -6.16 -9.42
N GLY A 107 -5.98 -4.97 -8.83
CA GLY A 107 -6.29 -3.75 -9.56
C GLY A 107 -7.72 -3.69 -10.12
N LEU A 108 -7.96 -2.71 -10.97
CA LEU A 108 -9.24 -2.51 -11.63
C LEU A 108 -9.00 -2.38 -13.14
N MET A 109 -9.40 -3.40 -13.90
CA MET A 109 -9.26 -3.41 -15.36
C MET A 109 -10.46 -2.70 -16.02
N PRO A 110 -10.31 -2.20 -17.27
CA PRO A 110 -11.37 -1.42 -17.93
C PRO A 110 -12.74 -2.12 -18.07
N GLN A 111 -12.75 -3.47 -18.21
CA GLN A 111 -14.00 -4.25 -18.31
C GLN A 111 -14.39 -4.93 -16.99
N ASP A 112 -13.78 -4.54 -15.88
CA ASP A 112 -14.05 -5.13 -14.58
C ASP A 112 -15.41 -4.65 -14.04
N GLY A 113 -16.34 -5.58 -13.84
CA GLY A 113 -17.68 -5.27 -13.29
C GLY A 113 -17.66 -4.60 -11.92
N ARG A 114 -16.57 -4.75 -11.17
CA ARG A 114 -16.38 -4.08 -9.87
C ARG A 114 -16.36 -2.55 -9.99
N ALA A 115 -16.01 -2.00 -11.17
CA ALA A 115 -16.09 -0.55 -11.41
C ALA A 115 -17.51 -0.02 -11.20
N ALA A 116 -18.54 -0.71 -11.72
CA ALA A 116 -19.94 -0.32 -11.54
C ALA A 116 -20.39 -0.45 -10.06
N VAL A 117 -19.86 -1.45 -9.34
CA VAL A 117 -20.14 -1.61 -7.91
C VAL A 117 -19.60 -0.42 -7.13
N LEU A 118 -18.33 -0.06 -7.37
CA LEU A 118 -17.69 1.09 -6.70
C LEU A 118 -18.43 2.41 -7.01
N ALA A 119 -18.82 2.62 -8.28
CA ALA A 119 -19.55 3.83 -8.68
C ALA A 119 -20.88 3.96 -7.91
N ARG A 120 -21.66 2.87 -7.77
CA ARG A 120 -22.90 2.85 -6.97
C ARG A 120 -22.64 3.12 -5.48
N ALA A 121 -21.51 2.66 -4.95
CA ALA A 121 -21.10 2.88 -3.56
C ALA A 121 -20.37 4.22 -3.35
N GLN A 122 -20.27 5.06 -4.38
CA GLN A 122 -19.53 6.33 -4.34
C GLN A 122 -18.08 6.15 -3.87
N ARG A 123 -17.43 5.07 -4.31
CA ARG A 123 -16.04 4.74 -4.00
C ARG A 123 -15.19 4.80 -5.26
N GLU A 124 -13.95 5.19 -5.08
CA GLU A 124 -12.96 5.26 -6.16
C GLU A 124 -11.82 4.28 -5.89
N HIS A 125 -11.32 3.66 -6.96
CA HIS A 125 -10.16 2.80 -6.91
C HIS A 125 -8.88 3.63 -7.03
N THR A 126 -7.96 3.47 -6.09
CA THR A 126 -6.61 4.06 -6.16
C THR A 126 -5.70 3.14 -6.96
N GLY A 127 -5.29 3.59 -8.15
CA GLY A 127 -4.33 2.88 -9.00
C GLY A 127 -2.89 3.10 -8.57
N TRP A 128 -1.97 2.95 -9.50
CA TRP A 128 -0.53 3.17 -9.36
C TRP A 128 0.08 3.61 -10.70
N THR A 129 1.31 4.15 -10.66
CA THR A 129 2.10 4.41 -11.87
C THR A 129 3.04 3.26 -12.19
N ALA A 130 3.47 2.51 -11.16
CA ALA A 130 4.18 1.25 -11.30
C ALA A 130 3.80 0.28 -10.18
N ILE A 131 3.55 -0.97 -10.55
CA ILE A 131 3.52 -2.10 -9.63
C ILE A 131 4.85 -2.85 -9.75
N LEU A 132 5.48 -3.14 -8.60
CA LEU A 132 6.72 -3.89 -8.55
C LEU A 132 6.41 -5.39 -8.44
N ASP A 133 7.30 -6.22 -9.00
CA ASP A 133 7.15 -7.67 -9.03
C ASP A 133 7.56 -8.36 -7.70
N ASP A 134 7.56 -7.62 -6.59
CA ASP A 134 7.96 -8.10 -5.27
C ASP A 134 7.04 -9.20 -4.69
N TRP A 135 5.89 -9.41 -5.32
CA TRP A 135 4.94 -10.48 -5.00
C TRP A 135 5.23 -11.81 -5.72
N GLN A 136 6.09 -11.82 -6.74
CA GLN A 136 6.40 -13.02 -7.53
C GLN A 136 7.13 -14.11 -6.73
N ARG A 137 7.09 -15.34 -7.25
CA ARG A 137 7.82 -16.49 -6.71
C ARG A 137 8.57 -17.22 -7.83
N PRO A 138 9.91 -17.36 -7.76
CA PRO A 138 10.77 -16.84 -6.69
C PRO A 138 10.75 -15.30 -6.63
N ALA A 139 10.95 -14.74 -5.43
CA ALA A 139 10.97 -13.29 -5.25
C ALA A 139 12.20 -12.69 -5.96
N PRO A 140 12.06 -11.53 -6.62
CA PRO A 140 13.20 -10.80 -7.15
C PRO A 140 14.18 -10.41 -6.04
N SER A 141 15.45 -10.22 -6.41
CA SER A 141 16.43 -9.71 -5.45
C SER A 141 16.08 -8.27 -5.04
N PRO A 142 16.50 -7.84 -3.82
CA PRO A 142 16.32 -6.44 -3.41
C PRO A 142 16.92 -5.43 -4.39
N HIS A 143 18.06 -5.74 -5.00
CA HIS A 143 18.69 -4.88 -5.99
C HIS A 143 17.91 -4.81 -7.29
N ALA A 144 17.34 -5.92 -7.78
CA ALA A 144 16.49 -5.90 -8.98
C ALA A 144 15.25 -5.03 -8.77
N LEU A 145 14.62 -5.10 -7.60
CA LEU A 145 13.50 -4.21 -7.25
C LEU A 145 13.94 -2.75 -7.14
N PHE A 146 15.08 -2.50 -6.48
CA PHE A 146 15.67 -1.16 -6.38
C PHE A 146 15.95 -0.55 -7.76
N ASP A 147 16.56 -1.31 -8.67
CA ASP A 147 16.85 -0.85 -10.03
C ASP A 147 15.57 -0.53 -10.80
N ALA A 148 14.53 -1.36 -10.67
CA ALA A 148 13.22 -1.11 -11.28
C ALA A 148 12.55 0.16 -10.72
N MET A 149 12.61 0.39 -9.40
CA MET A 149 12.12 1.62 -8.76
C MET A 149 12.86 2.84 -9.29
N CYS A 150 14.18 2.78 -9.39
CA CYS A 150 15.00 3.87 -9.89
C CYS A 150 14.68 4.19 -11.34
N ALA A 151 14.65 3.19 -12.21
CA ALA A 151 14.35 3.36 -13.62
C ALA A 151 12.97 4.02 -13.86
N HIS A 152 11.95 3.57 -13.10
CA HIS A 152 10.61 4.16 -13.20
C HIS A 152 10.57 5.61 -12.69
N ALA A 153 11.21 5.88 -11.54
CA ALA A 153 11.26 7.23 -10.97
C ALA A 153 11.98 8.22 -11.92
N ASP A 154 13.12 7.81 -12.49
CA ASP A 154 13.89 8.63 -13.43
C ASP A 154 13.10 8.89 -14.73
N ALA A 155 12.37 7.90 -15.25
CA ALA A 155 11.51 8.05 -16.42
C ALA A 155 10.33 9.00 -16.16
N CYS A 156 9.71 8.94 -15.00
CA CYS A 156 8.64 9.85 -14.59
C CYS A 156 9.18 11.28 -14.41
N ALA A 157 10.34 11.42 -13.78
CA ALA A 157 10.98 12.72 -13.59
C ALA A 157 11.30 13.41 -14.92
N ALA A 158 11.81 12.67 -15.91
CA ALA A 158 12.04 13.18 -17.26
C ALA A 158 10.77 13.69 -17.98
N GLN A 159 9.60 13.18 -17.55
CA GLN A 159 8.29 13.56 -18.09
C GLN A 159 7.49 14.50 -17.16
N HIS A 160 8.09 14.99 -16.08
CA HIS A 160 7.44 15.82 -15.06
C HIS A 160 6.15 15.20 -14.48
N ARG A 161 6.12 13.88 -14.33
CA ARG A 161 5.00 13.13 -13.76
C ARG A 161 5.31 12.66 -12.35
N ASP A 162 4.30 12.63 -11.49
CA ASP A 162 4.41 12.03 -10.16
C ASP A 162 4.47 10.50 -10.24
N VAL A 163 5.05 9.91 -9.21
CA VAL A 163 5.21 8.47 -9.06
C VAL A 163 4.34 7.98 -7.91
N LEU A 164 3.55 6.95 -8.17
CA LEU A 164 2.88 6.16 -7.14
C LEU A 164 3.29 4.69 -7.31
N PHE A 165 4.20 4.23 -6.46
CA PHE A 165 4.60 2.83 -6.40
C PHE A 165 3.56 1.98 -5.68
N CYS A 166 3.27 0.81 -6.25
CA CYS A 166 2.58 -0.29 -5.59
C CYS A 166 3.61 -1.39 -5.29
N LEU A 167 3.85 -1.62 -4.01
CA LEU A 167 4.70 -2.66 -3.43
C LEU A 167 3.85 -3.48 -2.44
N HIS A 168 4.45 -4.49 -1.78
CA HIS A 168 3.75 -5.29 -0.80
C HIS A 168 4.57 -5.42 0.49
N ASP A 169 3.94 -5.19 1.64
CA ASP A 169 4.53 -5.40 2.98
C ASP A 169 4.11 -6.72 3.62
N GLY A 170 3.18 -7.40 2.95
CA GLY A 170 2.66 -8.71 3.32
C GLY A 170 2.27 -9.53 2.11
N SER A 171 1.41 -10.50 2.33
CA SER A 171 0.68 -11.24 1.30
C SER A 171 -0.67 -11.70 1.84
N ARG A 172 -1.60 -12.01 0.96
CA ARG A 172 -2.91 -12.59 1.37
C ARG A 172 -2.78 -13.86 2.22
N HIS A 173 -1.61 -14.50 2.24
CA HIS A 173 -1.30 -15.70 3.03
C HIS A 173 -0.48 -15.43 4.30
N GLY A 174 -0.13 -14.16 4.58
CA GLY A 174 0.68 -13.77 5.72
C GLY A 174 2.19 -13.94 5.53
N ASP A 175 2.66 -14.05 4.29
CA ASP A 175 4.10 -14.17 4.01
C ASP A 175 4.85 -12.86 4.28
N ALA A 176 6.11 -12.98 4.72
CA ALA A 176 7.03 -11.87 4.84
C ALA A 176 7.57 -11.41 3.48
N ARG A 177 7.96 -10.12 3.41
CA ARG A 177 8.55 -9.45 2.23
C ARG A 177 9.87 -8.75 2.55
N PRO A 178 10.88 -9.46 3.08
CA PRO A 178 12.14 -8.81 3.48
C PRO A 178 12.89 -8.19 2.30
N HIS A 179 12.76 -8.74 1.09
CA HIS A 179 13.33 -8.20 -0.14
C HIS A 179 12.73 -6.84 -0.53
N THR A 180 11.42 -6.63 -0.28
CA THR A 180 10.77 -5.33 -0.46
C THR A 180 11.30 -4.31 0.53
N VAL A 181 11.42 -4.66 1.81
CA VAL A 181 11.97 -3.78 2.85
C VAL A 181 13.36 -3.29 2.46
N GLU A 182 14.22 -4.21 2.03
CA GLU A 182 15.60 -3.87 1.63
C GLU A 182 15.63 -3.01 0.36
N ALA A 183 14.82 -3.30 -0.65
CA ALA A 183 14.72 -2.49 -1.86
C ALA A 183 14.27 -1.05 -1.55
N VAL A 184 13.28 -0.89 -0.68
CA VAL A 184 12.80 0.43 -0.24
C VAL A 184 13.89 1.18 0.52
N ARG A 185 14.65 0.51 1.39
CA ARG A 185 15.77 1.11 2.11
C ARG A 185 16.82 1.65 1.15
N LEU A 186 17.22 0.85 0.16
CA LEU A 186 18.18 1.26 -0.87
C LEU A 186 17.67 2.46 -1.67
N PHE A 187 16.41 2.43 -2.08
CA PHE A 187 15.77 3.49 -2.86
C PHE A 187 15.71 4.81 -2.09
N LEU A 188 15.26 4.80 -0.84
CA LEU A 188 15.17 5.99 -0.01
C LEU A 188 16.57 6.59 0.29
N ASN A 189 17.58 5.75 0.50
CA ASN A 189 18.96 6.21 0.65
C ASN A 189 19.46 6.93 -0.61
N ARG A 190 19.19 6.41 -1.81
CA ARG A 190 19.51 7.09 -3.08
C ARG A 190 18.80 8.46 -3.17
N GLN A 191 17.50 8.52 -2.84
CA GLN A 191 16.74 9.78 -2.88
C GLN A 191 17.33 10.84 -1.94
N ARG A 192 17.73 10.44 -0.74
CA ARG A 192 18.36 11.34 0.24
C ARG A 192 19.71 11.85 -0.23
N ALA A 193 20.53 10.99 -0.85
CA ALA A 193 21.83 11.38 -1.41
C ALA A 193 21.72 12.34 -2.60
N ALA A 194 20.61 12.27 -3.35
CA ALA A 194 20.35 13.15 -4.49
C ALA A 194 19.69 14.50 -4.11
N ALA A 195 19.20 14.61 -2.87
CA ALA A 195 18.60 15.87 -2.39
C ALA A 195 19.69 16.92 -2.14
N PRO A 196 19.50 18.19 -2.54
CA PRO A 196 20.47 19.25 -2.23
C PRO A 196 20.62 19.39 -0.70
N PRO A 197 21.80 19.73 -0.20
CA PRO A 197 22.01 19.98 1.22
C PRO A 197 21.06 21.11 1.67
N ARG A 198 20.42 20.92 2.82
CA ARG A 198 19.56 21.92 3.46
C ARG A 198 20.37 23.07 4.05
#